data_e3fa38136136f8df5e7f72472331ee5d
#
_entry.id   e3fa38136136f8df5e7f72472331ee5d
#
_cell.length_a   1.000
_cell.length_b   1.000
_cell.length_c   1.000
_cell.angle_alpha   90.00
_cell.angle_beta   90.00
_cell.angle_gamma   90.00
#
_symmetry.space_group_name_H-M   'P 1'
#
loop_
_entity.id
_entity.type
_entity.pdbx_description
1 polymer ?
#
loop_
_entity_poly.entity_id
_entity_poly.type
_entity_poly.pdbx_seq_one_letter_code
_entity_poly.pdbx_strand_id
1 'polypeptide(L)'
;MGRGGPGRTCTRAREFLLYARMRGVWVHYITNRDCKADGADPTYKNINALGVPGILHCRTDTSDKSPRRNTLVAQYRVLLLIGDDLNDFVTAATTPEARQKQMEQYGALFGDRWFILPNAMYGSWDRFYGDDLAKKLSALKP
;
A
#
# COMPACT_ATOMS: atom_id res chain seq x y z
N MET A 1 13.28 23.86 6.87
CA MET A 1 13.18 23.47 5.46
C MET A 1 13.93 22.14 5.25
N GLY A 2 13.28 21.01 5.49
CA GLY A 2 13.84 19.68 5.26
C GLY A 2 13.66 19.31 3.79
N ARG A 3 14.74 19.24 3.05
CA ARG A 3 14.75 18.65 1.70
C ARG A 3 14.52 17.15 1.87
N GLY A 4 13.32 16.67 1.60
CA GLY A 4 13.07 15.25 1.43
C GLY A 4 13.84 14.76 0.19
N GLY A 5 14.98 14.14 0.42
CA GLY A 5 15.70 13.45 -0.63
C GLY A 5 14.83 12.31 -1.21
N PRO A 6 15.11 11.82 -2.43
CA PRO A 6 14.39 10.70 -3.01
C PRO A 6 14.47 9.52 -2.03
N GLY A 7 13.31 9.03 -1.60
CA GLY A 7 13.23 7.88 -0.71
C GLY A 7 14.05 6.73 -1.27
N ARG A 8 14.93 6.15 -0.45
CA ARG A 8 15.76 5.00 -0.88
C ARG A 8 14.82 3.85 -1.23
N THR A 9 14.70 3.59 -2.52
CA THR A 9 13.95 2.44 -3.01
C THR A 9 14.54 1.16 -2.41
N CYS A 10 13.71 0.31 -1.86
CA CYS A 10 14.13 -1.02 -1.45
C CYS A 10 14.61 -1.77 -2.70
N THR A 11 15.92 -1.95 -2.86
CA THR A 11 16.55 -2.49 -4.07
C THR A 11 15.93 -3.81 -4.49
N ARG A 12 15.66 -4.69 -3.53
CA ARG A 12 15.05 -6.00 -3.80
C ARG A 12 13.58 -5.91 -4.25
N ALA A 13 12.82 -4.93 -3.79
CA ALA A 13 11.45 -4.73 -4.25
C ALA A 13 11.41 -4.33 -5.72
N ARG A 14 12.32 -3.45 -6.13
CA ARG A 14 12.46 -3.07 -7.55
C ARG A 14 12.84 -4.27 -8.42
N GLU A 15 13.84 -5.04 -8.00
CA GLU A 15 14.29 -6.25 -8.71
C GLU A 15 13.15 -7.27 -8.86
N PHE A 16 12.40 -7.52 -7.79
CA PHE A 16 11.24 -8.40 -7.81
C PHE A 16 10.17 -7.92 -8.80
N LEU A 17 9.82 -6.65 -8.78
CA LEU A 17 8.81 -6.10 -9.70
C LEU A 17 9.27 -6.16 -11.17
N LEU A 18 10.55 -5.90 -11.45
CA LEU A 18 11.11 -6.05 -12.79
C LEU A 18 11.07 -7.52 -13.24
N TYR A 19 11.44 -8.46 -12.36
CA TYR A 19 11.32 -9.89 -12.65
C TYR A 19 9.87 -10.28 -12.97
N ALA A 20 8.89 -9.83 -12.18
CA ALA A 20 7.49 -10.07 -12.44
C ALA A 20 7.05 -9.53 -13.82
N ARG A 21 7.50 -8.31 -14.16
CA ARG A 21 7.25 -7.73 -15.50
C ARG A 21 7.83 -8.56 -16.62
N MET A 22 9.06 -9.06 -16.47
CA MET A 22 9.69 -9.95 -17.45
C MET A 22 8.93 -11.28 -17.64
N ARG A 23 8.16 -11.70 -16.63
CA ARG A 23 7.28 -12.87 -16.68
C ARG A 23 5.86 -12.57 -17.18
N GLY A 24 5.63 -11.37 -17.73
CA GLY A 24 4.33 -10.97 -18.27
C GLY A 24 3.32 -10.53 -17.22
N VAL A 25 3.75 -10.31 -15.96
CA VAL A 25 2.87 -9.81 -14.89
C VAL A 25 2.73 -8.30 -15.01
N TRP A 26 1.50 -7.81 -15.04
CA TRP A 26 1.20 -6.38 -15.00
C TRP A 26 1.31 -5.85 -13.57
N VAL A 27 1.94 -4.69 -13.42
CA VAL A 27 2.06 -3.99 -12.14
C VAL A 27 1.06 -2.84 -12.10
N HIS A 28 0.22 -2.79 -11.08
CA HIS A 28 -0.75 -1.73 -10.84
C HIS A 28 -0.42 -1.05 -9.51
N TYR A 29 -0.26 0.26 -9.52
CA TYR A 29 -0.01 1.08 -8.34
C TYR A 29 -1.31 1.77 -7.92
N ILE A 30 -1.82 1.45 -6.73
CA ILE A 30 -3.04 2.06 -6.19
C ILE A 30 -2.64 3.01 -5.05
N THR A 31 -2.92 4.29 -5.21
CA THR A 31 -2.58 5.32 -4.22
C THR A 31 -3.80 6.14 -3.81
N ASN A 32 -3.78 6.65 -2.58
CA ASN A 32 -4.77 7.62 -2.10
C ASN A 32 -4.33 9.08 -2.31
N ARG A 33 -3.29 9.30 -3.09
CA ARG A 33 -2.92 10.64 -3.53
C ARG A 33 -3.82 11.09 -4.67
N ASP A 34 -4.15 12.39 -4.67
CA ASP A 34 -4.77 13.04 -5.83
C ASP A 34 -3.68 13.25 -6.87
N CYS A 35 -3.84 12.67 -8.04
CA CYS A 35 -2.88 12.84 -9.12
C CYS A 35 -3.40 13.88 -10.10
N LYS A 36 -2.61 14.90 -10.36
CA LYS A 36 -2.89 15.87 -11.41
C LYS A 36 -2.45 15.28 -12.76
N ALA A 37 -3.24 15.53 -13.79
CA ALA A 37 -3.00 14.97 -15.12
C ALA A 37 -1.81 15.60 -15.88
N ASP A 38 -1.15 16.59 -15.30
CA ASP A 38 -0.11 17.39 -15.96
C ASP A 38 1.28 16.75 -16.01
N GLY A 39 1.42 15.50 -15.55
CA GLY A 39 2.71 14.78 -15.54
C GLY A 39 3.76 15.38 -14.57
N ALA A 40 3.51 16.56 -14.02
CA ALA A 40 4.38 17.24 -13.06
C ALA A 40 4.13 16.75 -11.63
N ASP A 41 3.07 15.96 -11.43
CA ASP A 41 2.66 15.45 -10.13
C ASP A 41 3.77 14.63 -9.47
N PRO A 42 4.08 14.88 -8.19
CA PRO A 42 5.10 14.15 -7.47
C PRO A 42 4.90 12.61 -7.45
N THR A 43 3.65 12.16 -7.54
CA THR A 43 3.34 10.73 -7.56
C THR A 43 3.83 10.05 -8.84
N TYR A 44 3.59 10.68 -10.00
CA TYR A 44 4.13 10.19 -11.27
C TYR A 44 5.66 10.22 -11.27
N LYS A 45 6.27 11.29 -10.76
CA LYS A 45 7.73 11.37 -10.63
C LYS A 45 8.30 10.25 -9.75
N ASN A 46 7.65 9.94 -8.64
CA ASN A 46 8.07 8.85 -7.75
C ASN A 46 7.95 7.48 -8.41
N ILE A 47 6.84 7.20 -9.10
CA ILE A 47 6.64 5.94 -9.82
C ILE A 47 7.66 5.81 -10.97
N ASN A 48 7.90 6.88 -11.71
CA ASN A 48 8.91 6.88 -12.77
C ASN A 48 10.33 6.66 -12.22
N ALA A 49 10.66 7.29 -11.09
CA ALA A 49 11.94 7.11 -10.42
C ALA A 49 12.15 5.68 -9.88
N LEU A 50 11.08 4.96 -9.57
CA LEU A 50 11.17 3.53 -9.25
C LEU A 50 11.69 2.71 -10.44
N GLY A 51 11.46 3.17 -11.67
CA GLY A 51 11.93 2.52 -12.89
C GLY A 51 11.29 1.15 -13.15
N VAL A 52 10.07 0.95 -12.65
CA VAL A 52 9.26 -0.23 -12.92
C VAL A 52 7.98 0.21 -13.63
N PRO A 53 7.82 -0.13 -14.93
CA PRO A 53 6.61 0.20 -15.66
C PRO A 53 5.35 -0.40 -15.02
N GLY A 54 4.31 0.41 -14.87
CA GLY A 54 3.04 -0.02 -14.30
C GLY A 54 1.94 1.00 -14.52
N ILE A 55 0.72 0.65 -14.16
CA ILE A 55 -0.46 1.50 -14.30
C ILE A 55 -0.79 2.13 -12.96
N LEU A 56 -0.87 3.46 -12.92
CA LEU A 56 -1.17 4.21 -11.70
C LEU A 56 -2.68 4.46 -11.59
N HIS A 57 -3.25 4.09 -10.45
CA HIS A 57 -4.63 4.33 -10.05
C HIS A 57 -4.66 5.28 -8.87
N CYS A 58 -4.94 6.53 -9.14
CA CYS A 58 -5.01 7.60 -8.15
C CYS A 58 -6.34 7.57 -7.39
N ARG A 59 -6.43 8.35 -6.32
CA ARG A 59 -7.69 8.55 -5.60
C ARG A 59 -8.73 9.18 -6.54
N THR A 60 -9.95 8.72 -6.43
CA THR A 60 -11.13 9.33 -7.04
C THR A 60 -11.91 10.10 -5.97
N ASP A 61 -13.07 9.65 -5.63
CA ASP A 61 -14.01 10.22 -4.68
C ASP A 61 -13.81 9.70 -3.24
N THR A 62 -13.15 8.57 -3.10
CA THR A 62 -12.96 7.91 -1.80
C THR A 62 -11.50 7.48 -1.54
N SER A 63 -11.10 7.49 -0.26
CA SER A 63 -9.84 6.90 0.19
C SER A 63 -9.91 5.36 0.30
N ASP A 64 -11.09 4.76 0.22
CA ASP A 64 -11.22 3.31 0.13
C ASP A 64 -10.63 2.84 -1.20
N LYS A 65 -9.68 1.91 -1.11
CA LYS A 65 -9.02 1.33 -2.29
C LYS A 65 -9.82 0.18 -2.91
N SER A 66 -10.86 -0.31 -2.25
CA SER A 66 -11.61 -1.50 -2.66
C SER A 66 -12.30 -1.34 -4.02
N PRO A 67 -12.95 -0.22 -4.37
CA PRO A 67 -13.54 -0.08 -5.69
C PRO A 67 -12.50 -0.21 -6.81
N ARG A 68 -11.33 0.40 -6.62
CA ARG A 68 -10.21 0.32 -7.60
C ARG A 68 -9.64 -1.08 -7.70
N ARG A 69 -9.47 -1.80 -6.58
CA ARG A 69 -9.06 -3.22 -6.58
C ARG A 69 -10.08 -4.11 -7.28
N ASN A 70 -11.38 -3.92 -6.99
CA ASN A 70 -12.46 -4.71 -7.58
C ASN A 70 -12.51 -4.56 -9.11
N THR A 71 -12.27 -3.37 -9.63
CA THR A 71 -12.13 -3.15 -11.07
C THR A 71 -11.00 -3.98 -11.67
N LEU A 72 -9.86 -4.08 -10.96
CA LEU A 72 -8.74 -4.90 -11.42
C LEU A 72 -9.03 -6.40 -11.32
N VAL A 73 -9.65 -6.85 -10.24
CA VAL A 73 -10.05 -8.27 -10.07
C VAL A 73 -11.03 -8.71 -11.15
N ALA A 74 -11.89 -7.81 -11.62
CA ALA A 74 -12.83 -8.11 -12.71
C ALA A 74 -12.15 -8.26 -14.09
N GLN A 75 -10.97 -7.66 -14.26
CA GLN A 75 -10.24 -7.62 -15.54
C GLN A 75 -9.03 -8.55 -15.57
N TYR A 76 -8.42 -8.81 -14.42
CA TYR A 76 -7.15 -9.53 -14.32
C TYR A 76 -7.20 -10.61 -13.23
N ARG A 77 -6.43 -11.66 -13.43
CA ARG A 77 -6.08 -12.58 -12.35
C ARG A 77 -5.04 -11.91 -11.45
N VAL A 78 -5.46 -11.43 -10.30
CA VAL A 78 -4.55 -10.85 -9.30
C VAL A 78 -3.71 -11.97 -8.68
N LEU A 79 -2.40 -11.84 -8.79
CA LEU A 79 -1.45 -12.81 -8.25
C LEU A 79 -1.00 -12.42 -6.84
N LEU A 80 -0.65 -11.16 -6.64
CA LEU A 80 -0.11 -10.65 -5.38
C LEU A 80 -0.71 -9.28 -5.06
N LEU A 81 -0.92 -9.02 -3.77
CA LEU A 81 -1.13 -7.68 -3.22
C LEU A 81 0.03 -7.33 -2.30
N ILE A 82 0.54 -6.12 -2.45
CA ILE A 82 1.63 -5.59 -1.61
C ILE A 82 1.20 -4.22 -1.11
N GLY A 83 1.28 -3.99 0.18
CA GLY A 83 0.89 -2.73 0.81
C GLY A 83 1.56 -2.55 2.16
N ASP A 84 1.38 -1.40 2.78
CA ASP A 84 1.95 -1.05 4.08
C ASP A 84 0.89 -0.79 5.16
N ASP A 85 -0.38 -0.92 4.79
CA ASP A 85 -1.51 -0.83 5.72
C ASP A 85 -2.54 -1.94 5.44
N LEU A 86 -3.22 -2.43 6.49
CA LEU A 86 -4.22 -3.48 6.35
C LEU A 86 -5.37 -3.06 5.40
N ASN A 87 -5.71 -1.77 5.34
CA ASN A 87 -6.70 -1.25 4.40
C ASN A 87 -6.23 -1.25 2.93
N ASP A 88 -4.98 -1.61 2.65
CA ASP A 88 -4.54 -1.91 1.28
C ASP A 88 -5.08 -3.24 0.77
N PHE A 89 -5.44 -4.14 1.66
CA PHE A 89 -5.90 -5.50 1.36
C PHE A 89 -7.40 -5.68 1.57
N VAL A 90 -7.96 -5.07 2.63
CA VAL A 90 -9.35 -5.24 3.04
C VAL A 90 -10.04 -3.88 3.19
N THR A 91 -11.35 -3.90 3.39
CA THR A 91 -12.17 -2.70 3.62
C THR A 91 -12.53 -2.57 5.10
N ALA A 92 -12.68 -1.33 5.55
CA ALA A 92 -13.24 -1.00 6.87
C ALA A 92 -12.48 -1.58 8.09
N ALA A 93 -11.17 -1.81 7.96
CA ALA A 93 -10.32 -2.14 9.11
C ALA A 93 -10.00 -0.86 9.92
N THR A 94 -11.04 -0.22 10.47
CA THR A 94 -10.98 1.12 11.09
C THR A 94 -10.95 1.09 12.61
N THR A 95 -11.14 -0.07 13.24
CA THR A 95 -10.99 -0.27 14.68
C THR A 95 -10.10 -1.47 14.97
N PRO A 96 -9.53 -1.59 16.18
CA PRO A 96 -8.74 -2.77 16.56
C PRO A 96 -9.51 -4.08 16.38
N GLU A 97 -10.79 -4.12 16.78
CA GLU A 97 -11.64 -5.30 16.69
C GLU A 97 -11.94 -5.65 15.22
N ALA A 98 -12.22 -4.64 14.39
CA ALA A 98 -12.42 -4.84 12.95
C ALA A 98 -11.15 -5.38 12.30
N ARG A 99 -9.97 -4.88 12.68
CA ARG A 99 -8.68 -5.38 12.19
C ARG A 99 -8.45 -6.82 12.62
N GLN A 100 -8.71 -7.16 13.89
CA GLN A 100 -8.62 -8.51 14.41
C GLN A 100 -9.50 -9.46 13.58
N LYS A 101 -10.76 -9.12 13.38
CA LYS A 101 -11.71 -9.92 12.56
C LYS A 101 -11.23 -10.12 11.13
N GLN A 102 -10.65 -9.09 10.50
CA GLN A 102 -10.08 -9.22 9.17
C GLN A 102 -8.88 -10.17 9.14
N MET A 103 -8.02 -10.13 10.18
CA MET A 103 -6.90 -11.04 10.30
C MET A 103 -7.35 -12.49 10.52
N GLU A 104 -8.40 -12.71 11.31
CA GLU A 104 -8.99 -14.05 11.48
C GLU A 104 -9.54 -14.59 10.15
N GLN A 105 -10.17 -13.74 9.35
CA GLN A 105 -10.77 -14.13 8.07
C GLN A 105 -9.73 -14.35 6.96
N TYR A 106 -8.73 -13.48 6.87
CA TYR A 106 -7.81 -13.42 5.72
C TYR A 106 -6.36 -13.71 6.07
N GLY A 107 -6.06 -14.02 7.33
CA GLY A 107 -4.69 -14.20 7.81
C GLY A 107 -3.88 -15.22 7.02
N ALA A 108 -4.51 -16.28 6.53
CA ALA A 108 -3.87 -17.30 5.71
C ALA A 108 -3.36 -16.79 4.34
N LEU A 109 -3.82 -15.63 3.88
CA LEU A 109 -3.34 -15.02 2.64
C LEU A 109 -2.04 -14.24 2.82
N PHE A 110 -1.74 -13.82 4.06
CA PHE A 110 -0.49 -13.12 4.35
C PHE A 110 0.70 -14.08 4.32
N GLY A 111 1.74 -13.67 3.59
CA GLY A 111 2.91 -14.50 3.33
C GLY A 111 2.79 -15.40 2.09
N ASP A 112 1.58 -15.61 1.57
CA ASP A 112 1.32 -16.34 0.31
C ASP A 112 1.01 -15.40 -0.85
N ARG A 113 -0.09 -14.66 -0.75
CA ARG A 113 -0.57 -13.75 -1.81
C ARG A 113 -0.60 -12.29 -1.38
N TRP A 114 -0.62 -12.03 -0.09
CA TRP A 114 -0.65 -10.70 0.49
C TRP A 114 0.62 -10.45 1.28
N PHE A 115 1.31 -9.38 0.95
CA PHE A 115 2.58 -9.01 1.59
C PHE A 115 2.48 -7.62 2.18
N ILE A 116 2.49 -7.55 3.51
CA ILE A 116 2.49 -6.30 4.23
C ILE A 116 3.93 -5.84 4.45
N LEU A 117 4.23 -4.61 4.02
CA LEU A 117 5.53 -3.99 4.22
C LEU A 117 5.54 -3.25 5.56
N PRO A 118 6.65 -3.30 6.32
CA PRO A 118 6.76 -2.53 7.54
C PRO A 118 6.63 -1.02 7.28
N ASN A 119 5.74 -0.35 7.99
CA ASN A 119 5.62 1.09 8.02
C ASN A 119 5.46 1.56 9.47
N ALA A 120 6.58 2.00 10.07
CA ALA A 120 6.60 2.49 11.44
C ALA A 120 6.32 4.00 11.55
N MET A 121 6.21 4.71 10.42
CA MET A 121 6.13 6.17 10.41
C MET A 121 4.69 6.68 10.53
N TYR A 122 3.77 6.07 9.81
CA TYR A 122 2.35 6.47 9.81
C TYR A 122 1.48 5.37 9.18
N GLY A 123 0.19 5.41 9.47
CA GLY A 123 -0.77 4.47 8.91
C GLY A 123 -2.14 4.60 9.57
N SER A 124 -3.13 3.88 9.09
CA SER A 124 -4.47 3.89 9.69
C SER A 124 -4.44 3.34 11.12
N TRP A 125 -3.46 2.52 11.46
CA TRP A 125 -3.23 1.99 12.80
C TRP A 125 -2.87 3.08 13.82
N ASP A 126 -2.19 4.15 13.41
CA ASP A 126 -1.76 5.24 14.30
C ASP A 126 -2.96 6.00 14.91
N ARG A 127 -4.07 6.05 14.21
CA ARG A 127 -5.29 6.73 14.65
C ARG A 127 -5.90 6.12 15.92
N PHE A 128 -5.64 4.85 16.21
CA PHE A 128 -6.16 4.17 17.40
C PHE A 128 -5.48 4.62 18.70
N TYR A 129 -4.27 5.12 18.57
CA TYR A 129 -3.47 5.55 19.72
C TYR A 129 -3.55 7.08 19.90
N GLY A 130 -4.11 7.83 18.94
CA GLY A 130 -4.17 9.28 18.98
C GLY A 130 -2.77 9.90 19.17
N ASP A 131 -2.70 10.96 19.95
CA ASP A 131 -1.42 11.62 20.29
C ASP A 131 -0.79 11.05 21.58
N ASP A 132 -1.33 9.98 22.13
CA ASP A 132 -0.84 9.34 23.34
C ASP A 132 0.42 8.51 23.06
N LEU A 133 1.57 9.13 23.29
CA LEU A 133 2.88 8.49 23.10
C LEU A 133 3.06 7.26 24.00
N ALA A 134 2.52 7.27 25.23
CA ALA A 134 2.67 6.16 26.14
C ALA A 134 1.93 4.91 25.64
N LYS A 135 0.73 5.09 25.09
CA LYS A 135 0.00 4.00 24.43
C LYS A 135 0.74 3.49 23.19
N LYS A 136 1.28 4.39 22.36
CA LYS A 136 2.08 3.98 21.19
C LYS A 136 3.29 3.16 21.60
N LEU A 137 4.03 3.60 22.61
CA LEU A 137 5.18 2.89 23.12
C LEU A 137 4.83 1.54 23.78
N SER A 138 3.68 1.46 24.48
CA SER A 138 3.24 0.19 25.08
C SER A 138 2.86 -0.85 24.01
N ALA A 139 2.32 -0.41 22.89
CA ALA A 139 1.96 -1.29 21.78
C ALA A 139 3.19 -1.85 21.00
N LEU A 140 4.36 -1.25 21.18
CA LEU A 140 5.61 -1.71 20.57
C LEU A 140 6.38 -2.71 21.44
N LYS A 141 5.91 -2.97 22.67
CA LYS A 141 6.54 -3.99 23.53
C LYS A 141 6.07 -5.38 23.07
N PRO A 142 7.00 -6.33 22.93
CA PRO A 142 6.67 -7.72 22.61
C PRO A 142 5.85 -8.38 23.73
#